data_e5c9d649a56df23fcafe38046b1dd14f
#
_entry.id   e5c9d649a56df23fcafe38046b1dd14f
#
_cell.length_a   1.000
_cell.length_b   1.000
_cell.length_c   1.000
_cell.angle_alpha   90.00
_cell.angle_beta   90.00
_cell.angle_gamma   90.00
#
_symmetry.space_group_name_H-M   'P 1'
#
loop_
_entity.id
_entity.type
_entity.pdbx_description
1 polymer ?
#
loop_
_entity_poly.entity_id
_entity_poly.type
_entity_poly.pdbx_seq_one_letter_code
_entity_poly.pdbx_strand_id
1 'polypeptide(L)'
;MSKRILVVENQPDSRQIIRDMLVPTDYEINEAENGEQALAAIAKQRPDLILMDIQLPIMDGYAATRRIKADPALRSIPIIAVSSYALNGEEEIARAAGCDDYVPKPFSPRQLLAKIRQYLS
;
A
#
# COMPACT_ATOMS: atom_id res chain seq x y z
N MET A 1 3.91 -11.19 17.94
CA MET A 1 4.76 -10.91 16.79
C MET A 1 4.26 -9.66 16.06
N SER A 2 5.20 -8.88 15.60
CA SER A 2 4.83 -7.63 14.92
C SER A 2 4.24 -7.90 13.54
N LYS A 3 3.24 -7.13 13.18
CA LYS A 3 2.70 -7.14 11.81
C LYS A 3 3.64 -6.38 10.89
N ARG A 4 3.68 -6.78 9.63
CA ARG A 4 4.57 -6.17 8.63
C ARG A 4 3.76 -5.41 7.60
N ILE A 5 4.18 -4.16 7.34
CA ILE A 5 3.56 -3.31 6.33
C ILE A 5 4.58 -3.05 5.22
N LEU A 6 4.18 -3.29 3.98
CA LEU A 6 4.98 -2.91 2.82
C LEU A 6 4.45 -1.57 2.32
N VAL A 7 5.34 -0.57 2.27
CA VAL A 7 5.01 0.76 1.76
C VAL A 7 5.60 0.89 0.36
N VAL A 8 4.73 1.00 -0.64
CA VAL A 8 5.16 1.13 -2.03
C VAL A 8 4.91 2.57 -2.45
N GLU A 9 5.97 3.37 -2.53
CA GLU A 9 5.89 4.80 -2.77
C GLU A 9 7.17 5.27 -3.44
N ASN A 10 7.04 5.94 -4.57
CA ASN A 10 8.18 6.43 -5.34
C ASN A 10 8.83 7.68 -4.73
N GLN A 11 8.05 8.55 -4.08
CA GLN A 11 8.52 9.82 -3.55
C GLN A 11 9.18 9.65 -2.18
N PRO A 12 10.48 10.00 -2.02
CA PRO A 12 11.14 9.86 -0.72
C PRO A 12 10.46 10.63 0.40
N ASP A 13 9.95 11.83 0.11
CA ASP A 13 9.28 12.65 1.11
C ASP A 13 8.00 11.98 1.60
N SER A 14 7.23 11.41 0.69
CA SER A 14 6.00 10.70 1.05
C SER A 14 6.30 9.45 1.86
N ARG A 15 7.35 8.71 1.49
CA ARG A 15 7.77 7.54 2.28
C ARG A 15 8.16 7.95 3.69
N GLN A 16 8.86 9.09 3.82
CA GLN A 16 9.29 9.58 5.12
C GLN A 16 8.10 9.93 6.02
N ILE A 17 7.08 10.56 5.44
CA ILE A 17 5.85 10.89 6.20
C ILE A 17 5.19 9.63 6.72
N ILE A 18 5.06 8.62 5.88
CA ILE A 18 4.43 7.36 6.27
C ILE A 18 5.29 6.65 7.32
N ARG A 19 6.61 6.64 7.13
CA ARG A 19 7.53 6.03 8.09
C ARG A 19 7.41 6.70 9.45
N ASP A 20 7.42 8.02 9.49
CA ASP A 20 7.32 8.77 10.74
C ASP A 20 6.00 8.50 11.45
N MET A 21 4.92 8.38 10.68
CA MET A 21 3.61 8.08 11.23
C MET A 21 3.58 6.70 11.91
N LEU A 22 4.35 5.75 11.39
CA LEU A 22 4.33 4.37 11.87
C LEU A 22 5.40 4.08 12.93
N VAL A 23 6.37 4.98 13.14
CA VAL A 23 7.43 4.78 14.14
C VAL A 23 6.89 4.47 15.53
N PRO A 24 5.83 5.17 16.04
CA PRO A 24 5.32 4.86 17.38
C PRO A 24 4.55 3.54 17.49
N THR A 25 4.38 2.81 16.39
CA THR A 25 3.65 1.54 16.38
C THR A 25 4.62 0.38 16.47
N ASP A 26 4.07 -0.83 16.68
CA ASP A 26 4.85 -2.06 16.66
C ASP A 26 5.11 -2.60 15.26
N TYR A 27 4.55 -1.96 14.24
CA TYR A 27 4.61 -2.52 12.89
C TYR A 27 6.03 -2.51 12.33
N GLU A 28 6.43 -3.60 11.68
CA GLU A 28 7.64 -3.63 10.88
C GLU A 28 7.33 -3.02 9.52
N ILE A 29 8.26 -2.22 8.99
CA ILE A 29 8.04 -1.49 7.75
C ILE A 29 9.09 -1.90 6.73
N ASN A 30 8.63 -2.38 5.57
CA ASN A 30 9.46 -2.59 4.40
C ASN A 30 9.04 -1.56 3.35
N GLU A 31 9.94 -1.18 2.47
CA GLU A 31 9.68 -0.13 1.48
C GLU A 31 10.05 -0.61 0.08
N ALA A 32 9.30 -0.11 -0.89
CA ALA A 32 9.57 -0.34 -2.31
C ALA A 32 9.27 0.94 -3.07
N GLU A 33 9.97 1.16 -4.18
CA GLU A 33 9.84 2.40 -4.95
C GLU A 33 8.98 2.24 -6.20
N ASN A 34 8.67 1.02 -6.59
CA ASN A 34 7.85 0.72 -7.76
C ASN A 34 7.22 -0.65 -7.63
N GLY A 35 6.37 -1.00 -8.60
CA GLY A 35 5.65 -2.28 -8.55
C GLY A 35 6.55 -3.50 -8.63
N GLU A 36 7.62 -3.44 -9.41
CA GLU A 36 8.54 -4.56 -9.51
C GLU A 36 9.26 -4.82 -8.19
N GLN A 37 9.73 -3.75 -7.54
CA GLN A 37 10.35 -3.86 -6.23
C GLN A 37 9.35 -4.38 -5.19
N ALA A 38 8.09 -3.96 -5.31
CA ALA A 38 7.05 -4.45 -4.42
C ALA A 38 6.89 -5.96 -4.53
N LEU A 39 6.82 -6.48 -5.74
CA LEU A 39 6.69 -7.92 -5.96
C LEU A 39 7.90 -8.68 -5.43
N ALA A 40 9.10 -8.13 -5.62
CA ALA A 40 10.32 -8.75 -5.10
C ALA A 40 10.34 -8.76 -3.57
N ALA A 41 9.89 -7.65 -2.95
CA ALA A 41 9.84 -7.56 -1.49
C ALA A 41 8.85 -8.57 -0.91
N ILE A 42 7.69 -8.74 -1.56
CA ILE A 42 6.67 -9.70 -1.13
C ILE A 42 7.20 -11.13 -1.21
N ALA A 43 7.97 -11.42 -2.26
CA ALA A 43 8.57 -12.75 -2.43
C ALA A 43 9.56 -13.08 -1.33
N LYS A 44 10.26 -12.07 -0.80
CA LYS A 44 11.22 -12.26 0.29
C LYS A 44 10.53 -12.39 1.64
N GLN A 45 9.57 -11.53 1.91
CA GLN A 45 8.86 -11.50 3.18
C GLN A 45 7.41 -11.08 2.93
N ARG A 46 6.49 -11.99 3.15
CA ARG A 46 5.07 -11.72 2.94
C ARG A 46 4.60 -10.65 3.94
N PRO A 47 4.09 -9.51 3.46
CA PRO A 47 3.56 -8.49 4.36
C PRO A 47 2.16 -8.86 4.84
N ASP A 48 1.74 -8.20 5.91
CA ASP A 48 0.37 -8.34 6.44
C ASP A 48 -0.56 -7.29 5.85
N LEU A 49 0.01 -6.22 5.29
CA LEU A 49 -0.75 -5.15 4.65
C LEU A 49 0.17 -4.40 3.69
N ILE A 50 -0.39 -3.90 2.60
CA ILE A 50 0.34 -3.11 1.62
C ILE A 50 -0.30 -1.74 1.47
N LEU A 51 0.51 -0.69 1.61
CA LEU A 51 0.12 0.66 1.21
C LEU A 51 0.67 0.87 -0.19
N MET A 52 -0.22 1.01 -1.16
CA MET A 52 0.17 1.03 -2.58
C MET A 52 -0.11 2.39 -3.19
N ASP A 53 0.94 3.16 -3.50
CA ASP A 53 0.78 4.35 -4.32
C ASP A 53 0.40 3.89 -5.73
N ILE A 54 -0.54 4.58 -6.32
CA ILE A 54 -1.00 4.23 -7.67
C ILE A 54 -0.04 4.75 -8.72
N GLN A 55 0.56 5.92 -8.48
CA GLN A 55 1.43 6.60 -9.46
C GLN A 55 2.89 6.19 -9.28
N LEU A 56 3.22 5.03 -9.80
CA LEU A 56 4.56 4.48 -9.69
C LEU A 56 5.22 4.40 -11.06
N PRO A 57 6.55 4.56 -11.12
CA PRO A 57 7.29 4.30 -12.37
C PRO A 57 7.41 2.80 -12.61
N ILE A 58 7.76 2.43 -13.84
CA ILE A 58 8.05 1.06 -14.26
C ILE A 58 6.81 0.18 -14.27
N MET A 59 6.22 -0.07 -13.11
CA MET A 59 4.97 -0.82 -12.96
C MET A 59 4.09 -0.07 -11.98
N ASP A 60 2.95 0.45 -12.44
CA ASP A 60 2.07 1.25 -11.61
C ASP A 60 1.34 0.40 -10.56
N GLY A 61 0.71 1.09 -9.59
CA GLY A 61 0.05 0.44 -8.48
C GLY A 61 -1.10 -0.47 -8.87
N TYR A 62 -1.83 -0.14 -9.92
CA TYR A 62 -2.93 -0.99 -10.39
C TYR A 62 -2.39 -2.30 -10.95
N ALA A 63 -1.35 -2.22 -11.79
CA ALA A 63 -0.76 -3.42 -12.37
C ALA A 63 -0.17 -4.33 -11.29
N ALA A 64 0.53 -3.75 -10.32
CA ALA A 64 1.09 -4.52 -9.20
C ALA A 64 -0.03 -5.17 -8.38
N THR A 65 -1.12 -4.43 -8.10
CA THR A 65 -2.25 -4.94 -7.35
C THR A 65 -2.90 -6.12 -8.07
N ARG A 66 -3.10 -6.01 -9.38
CA ARG A 66 -3.70 -7.11 -10.15
C ARG A 66 -2.85 -8.38 -10.06
N ARG A 67 -1.54 -8.24 -10.12
CA ARG A 67 -0.64 -9.39 -10.01
C ARG A 67 -0.70 -10.04 -8.64
N ILE A 68 -0.73 -9.21 -7.59
CA ILE A 68 -0.83 -9.71 -6.22
C ILE A 68 -2.16 -10.45 -6.02
N LYS A 69 -3.25 -9.86 -6.47
CA LYS A 69 -4.58 -10.44 -6.27
C LYS A 69 -4.82 -11.66 -7.16
N ALA A 70 -4.06 -11.81 -8.23
CA ALA A 70 -4.15 -13.00 -9.09
C ALA A 70 -3.45 -14.22 -8.47
N ASP A 71 -2.57 -14.02 -7.50
CA ASP A 71 -1.83 -15.09 -6.84
C ASP A 71 -2.63 -15.60 -5.64
N PRO A 72 -3.06 -16.87 -5.64
CA PRO A 72 -3.86 -17.41 -4.52
C PRO A 72 -3.16 -17.30 -3.17
N ALA A 73 -1.83 -17.31 -3.14
CA ALA A 73 -1.08 -17.21 -1.90
C ALA A 73 -1.05 -15.79 -1.35
N LEU A 74 -1.32 -14.78 -2.19
CA LEU A 74 -1.15 -13.37 -1.83
C LEU A 74 -2.45 -12.57 -1.84
N ARG A 75 -3.50 -13.08 -2.46
CA ARG A 75 -4.72 -12.28 -2.67
C ARG A 75 -5.46 -11.91 -1.38
N SER A 76 -5.15 -12.55 -0.27
CA SER A 76 -5.76 -12.22 1.01
C SER A 76 -5.08 -11.05 1.72
N ILE A 77 -3.92 -10.59 1.21
CA ILE A 77 -3.22 -9.44 1.81
C ILE A 77 -4.03 -8.18 1.52
N PRO A 78 -4.43 -7.41 2.56
CA PRO A 78 -5.14 -6.15 2.31
C PRO A 78 -4.24 -5.16 1.60
N ILE A 79 -4.78 -4.48 0.59
CA ILE A 79 -4.07 -3.44 -0.15
C ILE A 79 -4.87 -2.15 -0.04
N ILE A 80 -4.25 -1.12 0.54
CA ILE A 80 -4.84 0.21 0.61
C ILE A 80 -4.17 1.06 -0.46
N ALA A 81 -4.97 1.49 -1.45
CA ALA A 81 -4.47 2.36 -2.51
C ALA A 81 -4.35 3.78 -1.99
N VAL A 82 -3.25 4.46 -2.36
CA VAL A 82 -3.02 5.85 -2.01
C VAL A 82 -2.77 6.60 -3.31
N SER A 83 -3.52 7.67 -3.55
CA SER A 83 -3.43 8.36 -4.84
C SER A 83 -3.54 9.88 -4.69
N SER A 84 -2.71 10.61 -5.47
CA SER A 84 -2.80 12.07 -5.58
C SER A 84 -3.92 12.50 -6.51
N TYR A 85 -4.45 11.59 -7.32
CA TYR A 85 -5.50 11.90 -8.28
C TYR A 85 -6.86 11.57 -7.67
N ALA A 86 -7.46 12.57 -7.02
CA ALA A 86 -8.81 12.41 -6.46
C ALA A 86 -9.86 12.72 -7.52
N LEU A 87 -9.73 12.09 -8.69
CA LEU A 87 -10.68 12.27 -9.78
C LEU A 87 -11.91 11.39 -9.57
N ASN A 88 -13.03 11.80 -10.15
CA ASN A 88 -14.26 11.00 -10.12
C ASN A 88 -13.97 9.61 -10.71
N GLY A 89 -14.35 8.57 -9.98
CA GLY A 89 -14.16 7.20 -10.44
C GLY A 89 -12.83 6.57 -10.07
N GLU A 90 -11.90 7.33 -9.48
CA GLU A 90 -10.58 6.79 -9.11
C GLU A 90 -10.71 5.68 -8.09
N GLU A 91 -11.61 5.84 -7.11
CA GLU A 91 -11.81 4.82 -6.09
C GLU A 91 -12.38 3.54 -6.71
N GLU A 92 -13.32 3.66 -7.64
CA GLU A 92 -13.88 2.49 -8.32
C GLU A 92 -12.83 1.77 -9.16
N ILE A 93 -11.93 2.53 -9.80
CA ILE A 93 -10.83 1.95 -10.57
C ILE A 93 -9.90 1.16 -9.65
N ALA A 94 -9.57 1.73 -8.50
CA ALA A 94 -8.71 1.07 -7.51
C ALA A 94 -9.35 -0.22 -7.03
N ARG A 95 -10.63 -0.19 -6.69
CA ARG A 95 -11.33 -1.39 -6.21
C ARG A 95 -11.47 -2.43 -7.31
N ALA A 96 -11.69 -2.01 -8.55
CA ALA A 96 -11.76 -2.93 -9.68
C ALA A 96 -10.42 -3.63 -9.93
N ALA A 97 -9.30 -2.98 -9.62
CA ALA A 97 -7.98 -3.59 -9.72
C ALA A 97 -7.70 -4.58 -8.59
N GLY A 98 -8.49 -4.54 -7.51
CA GLY A 98 -8.36 -5.46 -6.39
C GLY A 98 -7.96 -4.80 -5.07
N CYS A 99 -7.85 -3.47 -5.02
CA CYS A 99 -7.55 -2.78 -3.78
C CYS A 99 -8.70 -2.92 -2.79
N ASP A 100 -8.38 -3.13 -1.54
CA ASP A 100 -9.39 -3.32 -0.50
C ASP A 100 -9.88 -1.99 0.06
N ASP A 101 -9.08 -0.93 -0.05
CA ASP A 101 -9.46 0.39 0.41
C ASP A 101 -8.73 1.44 -0.42
N TYR A 102 -9.09 2.70 -0.22
CA TYR A 102 -8.57 3.82 -1.01
C TYR A 102 -8.45 5.05 -0.13
N VAL A 103 -7.31 5.75 -0.22
CA VAL A 103 -7.06 6.97 0.52
C VAL A 103 -6.51 8.02 -0.44
N PRO A 104 -7.19 9.16 -0.62
CA PRO A 104 -6.65 10.23 -1.46
C PRO A 104 -5.55 11.00 -0.75
N LYS A 105 -4.59 11.52 -1.52
CA LYS A 105 -3.58 12.44 -1.01
C LYS A 105 -4.08 13.87 -1.21
N PRO A 106 -3.76 14.80 -0.32
CA PRO A 106 -3.08 14.56 0.96
C PRO A 106 -4.01 13.86 1.94
N PHE A 107 -3.45 12.95 2.70
CA PHE A 107 -4.23 12.20 3.69
C PHE A 107 -3.92 12.69 5.10
N SER A 108 -4.87 12.46 6.01
CA SER A 108 -4.63 12.66 7.43
C SER A 108 -3.87 11.44 7.95
N PRO A 109 -2.69 11.61 8.57
CA PRO A 109 -1.96 10.47 9.15
C PRO A 109 -2.82 9.69 10.15
N ARG A 110 -3.65 10.39 10.93
CA ARG A 110 -4.54 9.74 11.90
C ARG A 110 -5.56 8.84 11.20
N GLN A 111 -6.15 9.32 10.11
CA GLN A 111 -7.15 8.54 9.38
C GLN A 111 -6.52 7.33 8.69
N LEU A 112 -5.33 7.51 8.12
CA LEU A 112 -4.63 6.40 7.49
C LEU A 112 -4.26 5.34 8.52
N LEU A 113 -3.75 5.76 9.67
CA LEU A 113 -3.39 4.81 10.73
C LEU A 113 -4.62 4.06 11.24
N ALA A 114 -5.77 4.73 11.34
CA ALA A 114 -7.01 4.08 11.74
C ALA A 114 -7.41 2.98 10.75
N LYS A 115 -7.28 3.24 9.46
CA LYS A 115 -7.55 2.23 8.43
C LYS A 115 -6.60 1.05 8.54
N ILE A 116 -5.31 1.33 8.72
CA ILE A 116 -4.30 0.27 8.89
C ILE A 116 -4.66 -0.62 10.07
N ARG A 117 -4.99 -0.03 11.20
CA ARG A 117 -5.36 -0.79 12.40
C ARG A 117 -6.62 -1.62 12.18
N GLN A 118 -7.55 -1.10 11.40
CA GLN A 118 -8.79 -1.83 11.08
C GLN A 118 -8.49 -3.16 10.39
N TYR A 119 -7.50 -3.17 9.49
CA TYR A 119 -7.13 -4.38 8.75
C TYR A 119 -6.18 -5.28 9.51
N LEU A 120 -5.43 -4.76 10.47
CA LEU A 120 -4.39 -5.51 11.17
C LEU A 120 -4.73 -5.91 12.60
N SER A 121 -5.87 -5.49 13.08
CA SER A 121 -6.28 -5.83 14.46
C SER A 121 -6.90 -7.22 14.56
#